data_e3abc0936d7f9dce5d5c244533f91759
#
_entry.id   e3abc0936d7f9dce5d5c244533f91759
#
_cell.length_a   1.000
_cell.length_b   1.000
_cell.length_c   1.000
_cell.angle_alpha   90.00
_cell.angle_beta   90.00
_cell.angle_gamma   90.00
#
_symmetry.space_group_name_H-M   'P 1'
#
loop_
_entity.id
_entity.type
_entity.pdbx_description
1 polymer ?
#
loop_
_entity_poly.entity_id
_entity_poly.type
_entity_poly.pdbx_seq_one_letter_code
_entity_poly.pdbx_strand_id
1 'polypeptide(L)'
;MANVVRDPREHPDAILPDLTKPDPLLNFKKEDIGLVYGSIWKQRYFKKVGDDYFPLEGQWDITHQIWRRYFVADKTDWWTAFYSADNMKRPTGALCDGCHSVNYNIQTKQVTEWNVGCERCHGPGSDHAAKPSRANIVNPARLDTVAATDTCIQCHSQGQPLRKPINGVYYDWPVGFEM
;
A
#
# COMPACT_ATOMS: atom_id res chain seq x y z
N MET A 1 10.83 -6.23 -1.88
CA MET A 1 9.56 -6.59 -2.51
C MET A 1 9.12 -5.52 -3.50
N ALA A 2 8.36 -5.91 -4.52
CA ALA A 2 8.11 -5.09 -5.72
C ALA A 2 7.19 -3.87 -5.56
N ASN A 3 6.52 -3.72 -4.44
CA ASN A 3 5.57 -2.61 -4.23
C ASN A 3 6.20 -1.52 -3.38
N VAL A 4 6.90 -0.63 -4.05
CA VAL A 4 7.58 0.49 -3.41
C VAL A 4 6.60 1.63 -3.18
N VAL A 5 6.56 2.14 -1.96
CA VAL A 5 5.89 3.39 -1.58
C VAL A 5 6.97 4.43 -1.33
N ARG A 6 6.83 5.61 -1.95
CA ARG A 6 7.80 6.69 -1.86
C ARG A 6 7.12 8.04 -1.74
N ASP A 7 7.67 8.90 -0.91
CA ASP A 7 7.40 10.33 -0.94
C ASP A 7 8.33 10.97 -1.99
N PRO A 8 7.79 11.58 -3.06
CA PRO A 8 8.62 12.17 -4.10
C PRO A 8 9.38 13.43 -3.67
N ARG A 9 9.08 13.97 -2.50
CA ARG A 9 9.85 15.08 -1.91
C ARG A 9 11.17 14.59 -1.33
N GLU A 10 11.17 13.39 -0.76
CA GLU A 10 12.36 12.70 -0.22
C GLU A 10 13.07 11.89 -1.31
N HIS A 11 12.31 11.41 -2.29
CA HIS A 11 12.77 10.58 -3.41
C HIS A 11 12.34 11.18 -4.75
N PRO A 12 13.01 12.21 -5.26
CA PRO A 12 12.63 12.91 -6.50
C PRO A 12 12.64 12.03 -7.75
N ASP A 13 13.37 10.92 -7.71
CA ASP A 13 13.48 9.89 -8.74
C ASP A 13 12.35 8.83 -8.68
N ALA A 14 11.47 8.93 -7.68
CA ALA A 14 10.40 7.97 -7.51
C ALA A 14 9.34 8.02 -8.63
N ILE A 15 9.17 9.16 -9.28
CA ILE A 15 8.21 9.34 -10.38
C ILE A 15 8.86 8.88 -11.67
N LEU A 16 8.37 7.78 -12.24
CA LEU A 16 8.98 7.14 -13.41
C LEU A 16 8.63 7.79 -14.76
N PRO A 17 7.37 8.19 -15.01
CA PRO A 17 7.03 8.82 -16.28
C PRO A 17 7.51 10.26 -16.36
N ASP A 18 7.71 10.71 -17.58
CA ASP A 18 7.94 12.12 -17.88
C ASP A 18 6.60 12.88 -17.83
N LEU A 19 6.38 13.63 -16.75
CA LEU A 19 5.15 14.40 -16.55
C LEU A 19 5.06 15.65 -17.44
N THR A 20 6.08 15.98 -18.21
CA THR A 20 6.04 17.11 -19.16
C THR A 20 5.37 16.74 -20.49
N LYS A 21 5.24 15.45 -20.79
CA LYS A 21 4.56 14.96 -21.98
C LYS A 21 3.05 15.05 -21.81
N PRO A 22 2.33 15.71 -22.72
CA PRO A 22 0.90 15.82 -22.59
C PRO A 22 0.21 14.47 -22.76
N ASP A 23 -0.72 14.18 -21.85
CA ASP A 23 -1.60 13.01 -21.91
C ASP A 23 -2.97 13.39 -21.34
N PRO A 24 -4.08 12.95 -21.94
CA PRO A 24 -5.43 13.27 -21.44
C PRO A 24 -5.70 12.79 -19.99
N LEU A 25 -4.98 11.79 -19.52
CA LEU A 25 -5.09 11.24 -18.16
C LEU A 25 -4.15 11.92 -17.16
N LEU A 26 -3.23 12.73 -17.64
CA LEU A 26 -2.32 13.51 -16.82
C LEU A 26 -2.95 14.88 -16.49
N ASN A 27 -3.91 14.86 -15.59
CA ASN A 27 -4.63 16.06 -15.12
C ASN A 27 -4.10 16.62 -13.79
N PHE A 28 -2.90 16.25 -13.42
CA PHE A 28 -2.20 16.68 -12.20
C PHE A 28 -0.72 17.00 -12.50
N LYS A 29 -0.10 17.73 -11.62
CA LYS A 29 1.30 18.13 -11.72
C LYS A 29 2.15 17.36 -10.69
N LYS A 30 3.46 17.44 -10.82
CA LYS A 30 4.41 16.83 -9.88
C LYS A 30 4.16 17.27 -8.44
N GLU A 31 3.83 18.54 -8.25
CA GLU A 31 3.58 19.15 -6.94
C GLU A 31 2.31 18.63 -6.25
N ASP A 32 1.37 18.07 -7.02
CA ASP A 32 0.14 17.46 -6.51
C ASP A 32 0.41 16.07 -5.90
N ILE A 33 1.54 15.47 -6.24
CA ILE A 33 1.86 14.10 -5.83
C ILE A 33 2.49 14.11 -4.43
N GLY A 34 1.75 13.66 -3.46
CA GLY A 34 2.23 13.49 -2.09
C GLY A 34 2.80 12.10 -1.82
N LEU A 35 2.39 11.08 -2.60
CA LEU A 35 2.86 9.72 -2.43
C LEU A 35 2.78 8.95 -3.75
N VAL A 36 3.73 8.05 -3.95
CA VAL A 36 3.84 7.18 -5.13
C VAL A 36 3.84 5.72 -4.68
N TYR A 37 3.02 4.90 -5.32
CA TYR A 37 2.97 3.45 -5.10
C TYR A 37 3.38 2.71 -6.36
N GLY A 38 4.30 1.77 -6.21
CA GLY A 38 4.71 0.86 -7.27
C GLY A 38 5.93 1.32 -8.08
N SER A 39 6.67 0.34 -8.59
CA SER A 39 7.93 0.58 -9.31
C SER A 39 8.27 -0.48 -10.36
N ILE A 40 7.42 -1.50 -10.59
CA ILE A 40 7.74 -2.60 -11.51
C ILE A 40 6.73 -2.72 -12.63
N TRP A 41 5.44 -2.90 -12.33
CA TRP A 41 4.41 -3.10 -13.36
C TRP A 41 3.57 -1.86 -13.60
N LYS A 42 3.19 -1.19 -12.50
CA LYS A 42 2.42 0.03 -12.52
C LYS A 42 2.85 0.96 -11.41
N GLN A 43 2.59 2.23 -11.63
CA GLN A 43 2.82 3.27 -10.65
C GLN A 43 1.55 4.09 -10.47
N ARG A 44 1.18 4.32 -9.22
CA ARG A 44 0.01 5.09 -8.81
C ARG A 44 0.44 6.31 -8.04
N TYR A 45 -0.35 7.35 -8.16
CA TYR A 45 -0.08 8.66 -7.60
C TYR A 45 -1.21 9.07 -6.68
N PHE A 46 -0.85 9.67 -5.57
CA PHE A 46 -1.79 10.08 -4.54
C PHE A 46 -1.48 11.49 -4.09
N LYS A 47 -2.52 12.33 -3.97
CA LYS A 47 -2.39 13.65 -3.38
C LYS A 47 -2.63 13.60 -1.88
N LYS A 48 -1.92 14.41 -1.13
CA LYS A 48 -2.14 14.59 0.30
C LYS A 48 -3.28 15.59 0.53
N VAL A 49 -4.23 15.21 1.39
CA VAL A 49 -5.33 16.08 1.84
C VAL A 49 -5.48 15.91 3.33
N GLY A 50 -5.05 16.89 4.12
CA GLY A 50 -4.91 16.74 5.56
C GLY A 50 -3.89 15.66 5.90
N ASP A 51 -4.28 14.68 6.69
CA ASP A 51 -3.44 13.54 7.08
C ASP A 51 -3.63 12.31 6.18
N ASP A 52 -4.47 12.42 5.16
CA ASP A 52 -4.79 11.31 4.25
C ASP A 52 -4.21 11.51 2.85
N TYR A 53 -4.11 10.40 2.12
CA TYR A 53 -3.72 10.38 0.72
C TYR A 53 -4.87 9.84 -0.12
N PHE A 54 -5.17 10.53 -1.22
CA PHE A 54 -6.27 10.19 -2.13
C PHE A 54 -5.73 9.92 -3.53
N PRO A 55 -6.28 8.92 -4.25
CA PRO A 55 -5.80 8.58 -5.57
C PRO A 55 -6.01 9.72 -6.58
N LEU A 56 -5.03 9.91 -7.44
CA LEU A 56 -5.12 10.71 -8.65
C LEU A 56 -5.66 9.85 -9.80
N GLU A 57 -6.23 10.47 -10.81
CA GLU A 57 -6.98 9.76 -11.86
C GLU A 57 -6.08 8.89 -12.74
N GLY A 58 -4.89 9.36 -13.06
CA GLY A 58 -3.94 8.63 -13.90
C GLY A 58 -3.07 7.67 -13.10
N GLN A 59 -2.82 6.49 -13.67
CA GLN A 59 -1.77 5.59 -13.24
C GLN A 59 -0.87 5.25 -14.42
N TRP A 60 0.40 5.01 -14.17
CA TRP A 60 1.40 4.69 -15.18
C TRP A 60 1.57 3.18 -15.33
N ASP A 61 1.37 2.66 -16.53
CA ASP A 61 1.73 1.30 -16.90
C ASP A 61 3.20 1.27 -17.29
N ILE A 62 4.03 0.79 -16.39
CA ILE A 62 5.49 0.77 -16.57
C ILE A 62 5.89 -0.17 -17.72
N THR A 63 5.18 -1.27 -17.87
CA THR A 63 5.49 -2.27 -18.89
C THR A 63 5.25 -1.74 -20.30
N HIS A 64 4.14 -1.04 -20.52
CA HIS A 64 3.73 -0.55 -21.84
C HIS A 64 4.07 0.92 -22.06
N GLN A 65 4.57 1.63 -21.04
CA GLN A 65 4.93 3.05 -21.08
C GLN A 65 3.75 3.95 -21.53
N ILE A 66 2.57 3.69 -20.95
CA ILE A 66 1.33 4.46 -21.23
C ILE A 66 0.61 4.83 -19.94
N TRP A 67 -0.16 5.91 -20.00
CA TRP A 67 -1.10 6.27 -18.96
C TRP A 67 -2.37 5.42 -19.05
N ARG A 68 -2.90 5.01 -17.91
CA ARG A 68 -4.18 4.32 -17.77
C ARG A 68 -5.02 5.01 -16.72
N ARG A 69 -6.34 4.88 -16.82
CA ARG A 69 -7.22 5.35 -15.76
C ARG A 69 -7.01 4.52 -14.49
N TYR A 70 -7.04 5.19 -13.36
CA TYR A 70 -7.02 4.50 -12.07
C TYR A 70 -8.28 3.66 -11.86
N PHE A 71 -9.42 4.16 -12.31
CA PHE A 71 -10.70 3.49 -12.21
C PHE A 71 -11.45 3.52 -13.55
N VAL A 72 -12.03 2.39 -13.94
CA VAL A 72 -12.91 2.24 -15.10
C VAL A 72 -14.19 1.53 -14.65
N ALA A 73 -15.33 2.19 -14.84
CA ALA A 73 -16.61 1.74 -14.30
C ALA A 73 -17.10 0.41 -14.89
N ASP A 74 -16.82 0.17 -16.16
CA ASP A 74 -17.24 -1.03 -16.89
C ASP A 74 -16.36 -2.26 -16.65
N LYS A 75 -15.30 -2.08 -15.87
CA LYS A 75 -14.35 -3.15 -15.53
C LYS A 75 -13.72 -3.88 -16.73
N THR A 76 -13.66 -3.21 -17.87
CA THR A 76 -13.03 -3.75 -19.08
C THR A 76 -11.52 -3.80 -19.00
N ASP A 77 -10.93 -2.97 -18.12
CA ASP A 77 -9.50 -2.95 -17.85
C ASP A 77 -9.19 -3.79 -16.61
N TRP A 78 -8.47 -4.88 -16.77
CA TRP A 78 -8.06 -5.76 -15.68
C TRP A 78 -7.28 -5.05 -14.56
N TRP A 79 -6.64 -3.92 -14.86
CA TRP A 79 -5.92 -3.10 -13.90
C TRP A 79 -6.83 -2.47 -12.84
N THR A 80 -8.09 -2.32 -13.14
CA THR A 80 -9.08 -1.67 -12.29
C THR A 80 -10.20 -2.59 -11.85
N ALA A 81 -10.19 -3.85 -12.26
CA ALA A 81 -11.28 -4.79 -12.06
C ALA A 81 -11.66 -5.03 -10.59
N PHE A 82 -10.74 -4.83 -9.66
CA PHE A 82 -10.92 -5.09 -8.24
C PHE A 82 -11.30 -3.86 -7.40
N TYR A 83 -11.40 -2.69 -8.02
CA TYR A 83 -11.73 -1.47 -7.29
C TYR A 83 -13.21 -1.13 -7.41
N SER A 84 -13.80 -0.72 -6.29
CA SER A 84 -15.14 -0.16 -6.27
C SER A 84 -15.16 1.26 -6.84
N ALA A 85 -16.35 1.71 -7.29
CA ALA A 85 -16.53 3.04 -7.89
C ALA A 85 -16.16 4.19 -6.94
N ASP A 86 -16.27 3.97 -5.64
CA ASP A 86 -15.95 4.96 -4.60
C ASP A 86 -14.46 5.00 -4.24
N ASN A 87 -13.64 4.11 -4.81
CA ASN A 87 -12.22 4.01 -4.48
C ASN A 87 -11.44 5.32 -4.70
N MET A 88 -11.84 6.12 -5.70
CA MET A 88 -11.26 7.45 -5.95
C MET A 88 -11.53 8.46 -4.83
N LYS A 89 -12.56 8.24 -4.03
CA LYS A 89 -12.99 9.10 -2.92
C LYS A 89 -12.51 8.60 -1.55
N ARG A 90 -11.87 7.45 -1.52
CA ARG A 90 -11.43 6.80 -0.28
C ARG A 90 -9.93 7.07 -0.07
N PRO A 91 -9.52 7.42 1.14
CA PRO A 91 -8.09 7.56 1.45
C PRO A 91 -7.38 6.21 1.37
N THR A 92 -6.07 6.25 1.14
CA THR A 92 -5.24 5.04 1.09
C THR A 92 -5.21 4.29 2.41
N GLY A 93 -5.18 4.99 3.51
CA GLY A 93 -5.16 4.54 4.90
C GLY A 93 -5.39 3.05 5.13
N ALA A 94 -6.58 2.70 5.60
CA ALA A 94 -6.94 1.31 5.88
C ALA A 94 -6.99 0.39 4.65
N LEU A 95 -7.03 0.95 3.44
CA LEU A 95 -7.11 0.14 2.20
C LEU A 95 -5.77 -0.29 1.64
N CYS A 96 -4.79 0.59 1.71
CA CYS A 96 -3.50 0.41 1.04
C CYS A 96 -2.36 0.39 2.05
N ASP A 97 -2.34 1.39 2.95
CA ASP A 97 -1.20 1.67 3.81
C ASP A 97 -0.95 0.54 4.81
N GLY A 98 -2.01 -0.09 5.30
CA GLY A 98 -1.91 -1.26 6.19
C GLY A 98 -1.12 -2.43 5.61
N CYS A 99 -1.21 -2.64 4.28
CA CYS A 99 -0.45 -3.69 3.57
C CYS A 99 0.89 -3.20 3.02
N HIS A 100 0.99 -1.89 2.75
CA HIS A 100 2.17 -1.29 2.13
C HIS A 100 3.09 -0.56 3.11
N SER A 101 2.97 -0.85 4.39
CA SER A 101 3.80 -0.26 5.46
C SER A 101 4.03 -1.25 6.59
N VAL A 102 4.90 -0.87 7.51
CA VAL A 102 5.05 -1.49 8.82
C VAL A 102 4.31 -0.64 9.84
N ASN A 103 3.46 -1.25 10.65
CA ASN A 103 2.73 -0.64 11.76
C ASN A 103 1.92 0.61 11.36
N TYR A 104 1.04 0.48 10.36
CA TYR A 104 0.07 1.53 10.10
C TYR A 104 -0.89 1.67 11.29
N ASN A 105 -0.88 2.83 11.92
CA ASN A 105 -1.82 3.16 12.99
C ASN A 105 -3.04 3.87 12.41
N ILE A 106 -4.20 3.23 12.52
CA ILE A 106 -5.44 3.73 11.91
C ILE A 106 -5.98 5.01 12.55
N GLN A 107 -5.70 5.24 13.84
CA GLN A 107 -6.14 6.43 14.56
C GLN A 107 -5.25 7.63 14.23
N THR A 108 -3.95 7.44 14.25
CA THR A 108 -2.98 8.51 14.01
C THR A 108 -2.55 8.62 12.55
N LYS A 109 -2.89 7.62 11.71
CA LYS A 109 -2.51 7.52 10.29
C LYS A 109 -1.00 7.51 10.07
N GLN A 110 -0.26 7.18 11.09
CA GLN A 110 1.19 7.09 11.04
C GLN A 110 1.65 5.68 10.68
N VAL A 111 2.78 5.59 10.04
CA VAL A 111 3.50 4.35 9.75
C VAL A 111 4.89 4.42 10.40
N THR A 112 5.39 3.27 10.83
CA THR A 112 6.77 3.18 11.30
C THR A 112 7.73 3.21 10.12
N GLU A 113 7.39 2.50 9.06
CA GLU A 113 8.19 2.40 7.85
C GLU A 113 7.27 2.20 6.64
N TRP A 114 7.49 2.95 5.56
CA TRP A 114 6.85 2.68 4.27
C TRP A 114 7.47 1.44 3.62
N ASN A 115 6.68 0.72 2.89
CA ASN A 115 6.97 -0.57 2.27
C ASN A 115 6.85 -1.75 3.24
N VAL A 116 7.00 -2.94 2.71
CA VAL A 116 6.96 -4.18 3.46
C VAL A 116 8.39 -4.47 3.95
N GLY A 117 8.76 -3.86 5.07
CA GLY A 117 10.02 -4.09 5.75
C GLY A 117 10.08 -5.46 6.45
N CYS A 118 11.24 -5.76 7.03
CA CYS A 118 11.49 -7.05 7.71
C CYS A 118 10.50 -7.28 8.86
N GLU A 119 10.23 -6.24 9.63
CA GLU A 119 9.38 -6.32 10.82
C GLU A 119 7.92 -6.65 10.49
N ARG A 120 7.49 -6.47 9.24
CA ARG A 120 6.13 -6.82 8.82
C ARG A 120 5.84 -8.33 8.93
N CYS A 121 6.87 -9.16 8.77
CA CYS A 121 6.77 -10.60 8.85
C CYS A 121 7.49 -11.19 10.07
N HIS A 122 8.49 -10.49 10.56
CA HIS A 122 9.38 -10.97 11.61
C HIS A 122 9.11 -10.36 13.00
N GLY A 123 8.15 -9.42 13.09
CA GLY A 123 7.90 -8.65 14.31
C GLY A 123 9.00 -7.65 14.65
N PRO A 124 8.91 -6.97 15.80
CA PRO A 124 9.88 -5.96 16.20
C PRO A 124 11.31 -6.49 16.22
N GLY A 125 12.21 -5.81 15.53
CA GLY A 125 13.57 -6.29 15.28
C GLY A 125 14.68 -5.58 16.03
N SER A 126 14.40 -4.58 16.86
CA SER A 126 15.43 -3.78 17.55
C SER A 126 16.39 -4.63 18.40
N ASP A 127 15.85 -5.54 19.21
CA ASP A 127 16.65 -6.44 20.07
C ASP A 127 17.44 -7.44 19.22
N HIS A 128 16.83 -7.90 18.12
CA HIS A 128 17.52 -8.78 17.18
C HIS A 128 18.66 -8.07 16.48
N ALA A 129 18.47 -6.85 16.06
CA ALA A 129 19.52 -6.06 15.41
C ALA A 129 20.69 -5.75 16.37
N ALA A 130 20.38 -5.48 17.63
CA ALA A 130 21.40 -5.22 18.66
C ALA A 130 22.17 -6.49 19.07
N LYS A 131 21.48 -7.61 19.19
CA LYS A 131 22.05 -8.91 19.58
C LYS A 131 21.32 -10.05 18.89
N PRO A 132 21.76 -10.46 17.69
CA PRO A 132 21.08 -11.47 16.89
C PRO A 132 20.91 -12.80 17.65
N SER A 133 19.66 -13.25 17.79
CA SER A 133 19.29 -14.50 18.42
C SER A 133 18.01 -15.04 17.79
N ARG A 134 17.90 -16.37 17.74
CA ARG A 134 16.66 -17.04 17.29
C ARG A 134 15.48 -16.83 18.24
N ALA A 135 15.75 -16.41 19.46
CA ALA A 135 14.75 -16.23 20.50
C ALA A 135 14.11 -14.83 20.52
N ASN A 136 14.72 -13.86 19.83
CA ASN A 136 14.26 -12.48 19.84
C ASN A 136 13.85 -11.96 18.44
N ILE A 137 13.41 -12.88 17.59
CA ILE A 137 12.82 -12.60 16.28
C ILE A 137 11.87 -13.72 15.88
N VAL A 138 10.75 -13.38 15.29
CA VAL A 138 9.83 -14.37 14.72
C VAL A 138 10.41 -14.90 13.41
N ASN A 139 10.36 -16.21 13.23
CA ASN A 139 10.64 -16.83 11.93
C ASN A 139 9.38 -17.56 11.46
N PRO A 140 8.66 -17.05 10.45
CA PRO A 140 7.43 -17.65 9.96
C PRO A 140 7.57 -19.14 9.57
N ALA A 141 8.75 -19.56 9.10
CA ALA A 141 9.01 -20.96 8.76
C ALA A 141 9.06 -21.92 9.97
N ARG A 142 9.01 -21.40 11.19
CA ARG A 142 9.01 -22.18 12.44
C ARG A 142 7.69 -22.12 13.19
N LEU A 143 6.77 -21.31 12.71
CA LEU A 143 5.42 -21.25 13.22
C LEU A 143 4.64 -22.51 12.79
N ASP A 144 3.54 -22.78 13.46
CA ASP A 144 2.60 -23.75 12.95
C ASP A 144 1.99 -23.27 11.62
N THR A 145 1.32 -24.17 10.92
CA THR A 145 0.80 -23.89 9.57
C THR A 145 -0.18 -22.71 9.55
N VAL A 146 -0.98 -22.56 10.60
CA VAL A 146 -1.98 -21.47 10.67
C VAL A 146 -1.27 -20.13 10.83
N ALA A 147 -0.43 -20.00 11.86
CA ALA A 147 0.30 -18.75 12.14
C ALA A 147 1.25 -18.37 10.99
N ALA A 148 1.92 -19.34 10.36
CA ALA A 148 2.76 -19.11 9.19
C ALA A 148 1.94 -18.58 7.99
N THR A 149 0.74 -19.14 7.77
CA THR A 149 -0.16 -18.70 6.72
C THR A 149 -0.70 -17.30 7.03
N ASP A 150 -1.10 -17.06 8.27
CA ASP A 150 -1.65 -15.77 8.71
C ASP A 150 -0.64 -14.63 8.49
N THR A 151 0.66 -14.90 8.64
CA THR A 151 1.70 -13.93 8.31
C THR A 151 1.62 -13.42 6.86
N CYS A 152 1.16 -14.26 5.94
CA CYS A 152 1.00 -13.89 4.52
C CYS A 152 -0.37 -13.28 4.23
N ILE A 153 -1.44 -13.89 4.76
CA ILE A 153 -2.82 -13.47 4.43
C ILE A 153 -3.20 -12.11 5.00
N GLN A 154 -2.49 -11.58 5.97
CA GLN A 154 -2.67 -10.20 6.41
C GLN A 154 -2.61 -9.17 5.24
N CYS A 155 -1.94 -9.50 4.14
CA CYS A 155 -1.86 -8.68 2.93
C CYS A 155 -2.42 -9.42 1.69
N HIS A 156 -2.38 -10.73 1.68
CA HIS A 156 -2.74 -11.55 0.53
C HIS A 156 -4.16 -12.15 0.62
N SER A 157 -4.98 -11.71 1.55
CA SER A 157 -6.39 -12.06 1.56
C SER A 157 -7.19 -11.05 0.75
N GLN A 158 -7.86 -11.53 -0.29
CA GLN A 158 -8.89 -10.77 -1.01
C GLN A 158 -10.23 -11.40 -0.67
N GLY A 159 -10.99 -10.78 0.21
CA GLY A 159 -12.27 -11.30 0.64
C GLY A 159 -13.25 -10.19 0.97
N GLN A 160 -14.47 -10.60 1.28
CA GLN A 160 -15.44 -9.70 1.88
C GLN A 160 -14.87 -9.20 3.21
N PRO A 161 -14.99 -7.92 3.51
CA PRO A 161 -14.57 -7.38 4.79
C PRO A 161 -15.20 -8.18 5.92
N LEU A 162 -14.46 -8.39 6.99
CA LEU A 162 -15.01 -8.97 8.20
C LEU A 162 -16.27 -8.19 8.59
N ARG A 163 -17.39 -8.89 8.68
CA ARG A 163 -18.71 -8.29 8.87
C ARG A 163 -18.92 -7.69 10.26
N LYS A 164 -17.93 -7.80 11.15
CA LYS A 164 -17.98 -7.23 12.48
C LYS A 164 -16.96 -6.12 12.61
N PRO A 165 -17.38 -4.93 13.07
CA PRO A 165 -16.44 -3.86 13.32
C PRO A 165 -15.54 -4.24 14.50
N ILE A 166 -14.25 -3.89 14.39
CA ILE A 166 -13.34 -3.87 15.53
C ILE A 166 -13.42 -2.46 16.11
N ASN A 167 -13.83 -2.33 17.36
CA ASN A 167 -14.03 -1.02 18.01
C ASN A 167 -14.93 -0.05 17.20
N GLY A 168 -15.97 -0.59 16.55
CA GLY A 168 -16.91 0.22 15.76
C GLY A 168 -16.43 0.61 14.36
N VAL A 169 -15.25 0.16 13.95
CA VAL A 169 -14.68 0.45 12.62
C VAL A 169 -14.66 -0.81 11.77
N TYR A 170 -15.20 -0.71 10.56
CA TYR A 170 -15.11 -1.77 9.56
C TYR A 170 -13.79 -1.64 8.80
N TYR A 171 -13.09 -2.74 8.70
CA TYR A 171 -11.85 -2.85 7.92
C TYR A 171 -12.11 -3.71 6.69
N ASP A 172 -11.69 -3.26 5.55
CA ASP A 172 -11.72 -4.05 4.31
C ASP A 172 -10.63 -5.15 4.30
N TRP A 173 -9.70 -5.07 5.26
CA TRP A 173 -8.59 -5.99 5.47
C TRP A 173 -8.40 -6.27 6.95
N PRO A 174 -7.89 -7.43 7.32
CA PRO A 174 -7.45 -7.64 8.68
C PRO A 174 -6.33 -6.64 8.98
N VAL A 175 -6.71 -5.55 9.64
CA VAL A 175 -5.77 -4.55 10.11
C VAL A 175 -5.26 -5.03 11.46
N GLY A 176 -4.03 -5.45 11.47
CA GLY A 176 -3.38 -5.85 12.68
C GLY A 176 -3.47 -7.36 12.91
N PHE A 177 -2.42 -7.98 12.52
CA PHE A 177 -2.01 -9.23 13.09
C PHE A 177 -1.35 -8.88 14.44
N GLU A 178 -2.03 -9.14 15.55
CA GLU A 178 -1.37 -9.20 16.85
C GLU A 178 -0.63 -10.53 16.90
N MET A 179 0.67 -10.45 16.84
CA MET A 179 1.54 -11.61 17.11
C MET A 179 1.69 -11.81 18.62
#